data_038022d5554930e59a55699d07d83922
#
_entry.id   038022d5554930e59a55699d07d83922
#
_cell.length_a   1.000
_cell.length_b   1.000
_cell.length_c   1.000
_cell.angle_alpha   90.00
_cell.angle_beta   90.00
_cell.angle_gamma   90.00
#
_symmetry.space_group_name_H-M   'P 1'
#
loop_
_entity.id
_entity.type
_entity.pdbx_description
1 polymer ?
#
loop_
_entity_poly.entity_id
_entity_poly.type
_entity_poly.pdbx_seq_one_letter_code
_entity_poly.pdbx_strand_id
1 'polypeptide(L)'
;MAAGDDRQHGGNTGYDDQADVYYSWDSTVNNYSNIHVGDTVAIWDKQRLLGVSVVEEVEESAAEKVLLRCPNPACGRSGIKQRKTKSPRFRCQDCAWEFDQPKTQIETVTEYRSRHDAAWTSLEGLLRAAELRELCKSTKSQLSMRELDWPAFAAALESTGAGRAIQRIRNRVPDFQFMSTDSIQVTIPSGHS
;
A
#
# COMPACT_ATOMS: atom_id res chain seq x y z
N MET A 1 0.21 -5.08 -0.84
CA MET A 1 0.98 -3.94 -1.41
C MET A 1 0.92 -4.00 -2.91
N ALA A 2 0.65 -2.88 -3.59
CA ALA A 2 0.65 -2.85 -5.04
C ALA A 2 2.08 -2.58 -5.53
N ALA A 3 2.67 -3.56 -6.17
CA ALA A 3 3.97 -3.49 -6.80
C ALA A 3 3.82 -3.42 -8.32
N GLY A 4 4.80 -2.82 -9.00
CA GLY A 4 4.88 -2.77 -10.47
C GLY A 4 4.77 -1.38 -11.08
N ASP A 5 5.24 -1.28 -12.32
CA ASP A 5 5.37 -0.01 -13.06
C ASP A 5 4.03 0.64 -13.44
N ASP A 6 2.93 -0.11 -13.37
CA ASP A 6 1.61 0.30 -13.84
C ASP A 6 0.68 0.76 -12.70
N ARG A 7 1.20 1.51 -11.75
CA ARG A 7 0.42 2.12 -10.66
C ARG A 7 -0.52 3.19 -11.22
N GLN A 8 -1.82 3.08 -10.92
CA GLN A 8 -2.89 3.86 -11.56
C GLN A 8 -2.80 5.39 -11.37
N HIS A 9 -2.04 5.86 -10.39
CA HIS A 9 -1.97 7.27 -10.04
C HIS A 9 -0.55 7.69 -9.67
N GLY A 10 0.35 7.80 -10.63
CA GLY A 10 1.62 8.47 -10.41
C GLY A 10 2.88 7.64 -10.61
N GLY A 11 2.77 6.38 -11.01
CA GLY A 11 3.94 5.54 -11.27
C GLY A 11 4.75 5.20 -10.00
N ASN A 12 5.80 4.42 -10.17
CA ASN A 12 6.76 4.07 -9.11
C ASN A 12 7.87 5.15 -9.01
N THR A 13 7.52 6.43 -9.20
CA THR A 13 8.51 7.51 -9.24
C THR A 13 9.16 7.65 -7.86
N GLY A 14 10.35 7.05 -7.72
CA GLY A 14 11.20 7.18 -6.54
C GLY A 14 11.38 5.92 -5.68
N TYR A 15 10.60 4.85 -5.89
CA TYR A 15 10.77 3.60 -5.14
C TYR A 15 11.13 2.45 -6.08
N ASP A 16 12.15 1.70 -5.74
CA ASP A 16 12.66 0.53 -6.46
C ASP A 16 12.12 -0.79 -5.88
N ASP A 17 10.87 -0.79 -5.44
CA ASP A 17 10.23 -1.92 -4.75
C ASP A 17 10.41 -3.25 -5.47
N GLN A 18 10.78 -4.27 -4.71
CA GLN A 18 10.80 -5.67 -5.12
C GLN A 18 9.71 -6.41 -4.36
N ALA A 19 8.68 -6.85 -5.05
CA ALA A 19 7.47 -7.39 -4.45
C ALA A 19 7.71 -8.56 -3.48
N ASP A 20 8.74 -9.34 -3.72
CA ASP A 20 9.14 -10.51 -2.94
C ASP A 20 10.16 -10.21 -1.85
N VAL A 21 10.69 -9.00 -1.79
CA VAL A 21 11.76 -8.63 -0.85
C VAL A 21 11.38 -7.48 0.06
N TYR A 22 11.01 -6.34 -0.53
CA TYR A 22 10.70 -5.12 0.23
C TYR A 22 9.68 -4.22 -0.47
N TYR A 23 9.05 -3.39 0.32
CA TYR A 23 8.09 -2.37 -0.13
C TYR A 23 8.33 -1.06 0.61
N SER A 24 8.28 0.06 -0.14
CA SER A 24 8.52 1.39 0.38
C SER A 24 7.28 2.27 0.29
N TRP A 25 7.10 3.13 1.29
CA TRP A 25 6.04 4.15 1.35
C TRP A 25 6.52 5.34 2.18
N ASP A 26 5.71 6.37 2.30
CA ASP A 26 6.03 7.52 3.14
C ASP A 26 4.82 7.97 3.99
N SER A 27 5.06 8.90 4.91
CA SER A 27 4.05 9.43 5.84
C SER A 27 2.91 10.20 5.18
N THR A 28 2.93 10.43 3.87
CA THR A 28 1.80 11.02 3.13
C THR A 28 0.78 9.98 2.67
N VAL A 29 1.11 8.70 2.80
CA VAL A 29 0.20 7.59 2.46
C VAL A 29 -0.77 7.37 3.62
N ASN A 30 -2.07 7.26 3.31
CA ASN A 30 -3.05 6.90 4.33
C ASN A 30 -2.73 5.53 4.93
N ASN A 31 -2.87 5.40 6.23
CA ASN A 31 -2.55 4.19 7.00
C ASN A 31 -1.04 3.84 7.02
N TYR A 32 -0.17 4.82 6.76
CA TYR A 32 1.28 4.60 6.72
C TYR A 32 1.83 3.98 8.00
N SER A 33 1.23 4.27 9.14
CA SER A 33 1.65 3.81 10.47
C SER A 33 1.05 2.45 10.88
N ASN A 34 0.27 1.81 10.00
CA ASN A 34 -0.44 0.58 10.36
C ASN A 34 0.34 -0.70 10.03
N ILE A 35 1.55 -0.60 9.50
CA ILE A 35 2.40 -1.75 9.18
C ILE A 35 3.49 -1.89 10.24
N HIS A 36 3.55 -3.06 10.87
CA HIS A 36 4.49 -3.38 11.92
C HIS A 36 5.22 -4.69 11.64
N VAL A 37 6.36 -4.88 12.30
CA VAL A 37 7.05 -6.16 12.31
C VAL A 37 6.13 -7.24 12.87
N GLY A 38 6.06 -8.38 12.19
CA GLY A 38 5.15 -9.48 12.49
C GLY A 38 3.81 -9.44 11.74
N ASP A 39 3.47 -8.34 11.09
CA ASP A 39 2.26 -8.26 10.28
C ASP A 39 2.35 -9.17 9.07
N THR A 40 1.26 -9.84 8.76
CA THR A 40 1.12 -10.55 7.48
C THR A 40 0.75 -9.57 6.39
N VAL A 41 1.49 -9.61 5.29
CA VAL A 41 1.24 -8.74 4.12
C VAL A 41 0.93 -9.56 2.88
N ALA A 42 -0.09 -9.15 2.16
CA ALA A 42 -0.38 -9.65 0.82
C ALA A 42 0.02 -8.58 -0.21
N ILE A 43 0.88 -8.96 -1.14
CA ILE A 43 1.38 -8.09 -2.19
C ILE A 43 0.63 -8.41 -3.48
N TRP A 44 0.14 -7.40 -4.15
CA TRP A 44 -0.60 -7.53 -5.39
C TRP A 44 -0.24 -6.43 -6.37
N ASP A 45 -0.35 -6.71 -7.66
CA ASP A 45 -0.44 -5.71 -8.71
C ASP A 45 -1.93 -5.35 -8.92
N LYS A 46 -2.25 -4.50 -9.87
CA LYS A 46 -3.64 -4.11 -10.14
C LYS A 46 -4.52 -5.23 -10.67
N GLN A 47 -3.93 -6.32 -11.08
CA GLN A 47 -4.60 -7.41 -11.77
C GLN A 47 -4.76 -8.64 -10.89
N ARG A 48 -3.75 -8.94 -10.03
CA ARG A 48 -3.67 -10.23 -9.32
C ARG A 48 -2.85 -10.15 -8.03
N LEU A 49 -3.05 -11.14 -7.17
CA LEU A 49 -2.16 -11.43 -6.05
C LEU A 49 -0.81 -11.88 -6.59
N LEU A 50 0.29 -11.37 -6.04
CA LEU A 50 1.66 -11.78 -6.34
C LEU A 50 2.16 -12.78 -5.29
N GLY A 51 1.92 -12.49 -4.03
CA GLY A 51 2.35 -13.36 -2.95
C GLY A 51 1.94 -12.84 -1.57
N VAL A 52 2.35 -13.58 -0.57
CA VAL A 52 2.09 -13.29 0.83
C VAL A 52 3.37 -13.51 1.64
N SER A 53 3.58 -12.70 2.67
CA SER A 53 4.70 -12.82 3.59
C SER A 53 4.39 -12.26 4.97
N VAL A 54 5.40 -12.24 5.84
CA VAL A 54 5.39 -11.56 7.14
C VAL A 54 6.42 -10.45 7.11
N VAL A 55 6.07 -9.27 7.63
CA VAL A 55 7.00 -8.15 7.79
C VAL A 55 8.04 -8.49 8.84
N GLU A 56 9.30 -8.48 8.46
CA GLU A 56 10.43 -8.86 9.31
C GLU A 56 11.12 -7.63 9.91
N GLU A 57 11.11 -6.54 9.16
CA GLU A 57 11.77 -5.29 9.53
C GLU A 57 11.01 -4.12 8.92
N VAL A 58 11.01 -2.98 9.59
CA VAL A 58 10.56 -1.69 9.07
C VAL A 58 11.65 -0.67 9.35
N GLU A 59 12.30 -0.19 8.30
CA GLU A 59 13.26 0.90 8.37
C GLU A 59 12.55 2.24 8.19
N GLU A 60 13.00 3.26 8.91
CA GLU A 60 12.51 4.63 8.81
C GLU A 60 13.65 5.58 8.46
N SER A 61 13.39 6.51 7.55
CA SER A 61 14.33 7.55 7.18
C SER A 61 13.62 8.86 6.87
N ALA A 62 14.31 9.98 7.04
CA ALA A 62 13.80 11.27 6.64
C ALA A 62 14.12 11.53 5.16
N ALA A 63 13.13 12.01 4.40
CA ALA A 63 13.29 12.40 3.00
C ALA A 63 12.58 13.71 2.70
N GLU A 64 13.00 14.38 1.63
CA GLU A 64 12.30 15.54 1.11
C GLU A 64 11.39 15.16 -0.04
N LYS A 65 10.14 15.60 0.02
CA LYS A 65 9.13 15.35 -1.01
C LYS A 65 8.55 16.64 -1.53
N VAL A 66 8.50 16.77 -2.84
CA VAL A 66 7.83 17.89 -3.50
C VAL A 66 6.32 17.63 -3.57
N LEU A 67 5.54 18.42 -2.86
CA LEU A 67 4.08 18.35 -2.88
C LEU A 67 3.49 19.49 -3.69
N LEU A 68 2.46 19.18 -4.47
CA LEU A 68 1.69 20.15 -5.20
C LEU A 68 0.58 20.71 -4.31
N ARG A 69 0.45 22.03 -4.25
CA ARG A 69 -0.56 22.74 -3.44
C ARG A 69 -1.53 23.54 -4.29
N CYS A 70 -2.73 23.69 -3.76
CA CYS A 70 -3.72 24.58 -4.32
C CYS A 70 -3.18 26.02 -4.30
N PRO A 71 -3.20 26.75 -5.44
CA PRO A 71 -2.72 28.13 -5.50
C PRO A 71 -3.64 29.13 -4.78
N ASN A 72 -4.87 28.74 -4.43
CA ASN A 72 -5.81 29.57 -3.69
C ASN A 72 -5.27 29.89 -2.29
N PRO A 73 -4.99 31.17 -1.96
CA PRO A 73 -4.43 31.54 -0.67
C PRO A 73 -5.32 31.16 0.53
N ALA A 74 -6.64 31.12 0.32
CA ALA A 74 -7.61 30.78 1.35
C ALA A 74 -7.73 29.25 1.56
N CYS A 75 -7.15 28.41 0.69
CA CYS A 75 -7.26 26.96 0.75
C CYS A 75 -5.93 26.31 1.12
N GLY A 76 -4.91 26.49 0.29
CA GLY A 76 -3.54 25.94 0.49
C GLY A 76 -3.46 24.40 0.57
N ARG A 77 -4.50 23.64 0.20
CA ARG A 77 -4.53 22.18 0.23
C ARG A 77 -3.31 21.60 -0.44
N SER A 78 -2.60 20.67 0.22
CA SER A 78 -1.49 19.88 -0.34
C SER A 78 -1.98 18.57 -0.95
N GLY A 79 -1.09 17.90 -1.69
CA GLY A 79 -1.39 16.62 -2.34
C GLY A 79 -2.31 16.74 -3.55
N ILE A 80 -2.31 17.90 -4.23
CA ILE A 80 -3.06 18.08 -5.47
C ILE A 80 -2.46 17.21 -6.57
N LYS A 81 -3.33 16.52 -7.31
CA LYS A 81 -2.92 15.61 -8.38
C LYS A 81 -3.34 16.13 -9.74
N GLN A 82 -2.51 15.84 -10.74
CA GLN A 82 -2.83 16.18 -12.13
C GLN A 82 -3.95 15.28 -12.65
N ARG A 83 -4.93 15.88 -13.31
CA ARG A 83 -5.98 15.17 -14.04
C ARG A 83 -5.42 14.65 -15.37
N LYS A 84 -5.73 13.42 -15.73
CA LYS A 84 -5.17 12.79 -16.94
C LYS A 84 -5.72 13.35 -18.26
N THR A 85 -7.01 13.69 -18.30
CA THR A 85 -7.73 13.97 -19.54
C THR A 85 -8.51 15.29 -19.54
N LYS A 86 -8.47 16.05 -18.43
CA LYS A 86 -9.27 17.29 -18.29
C LYS A 86 -8.37 18.54 -18.30
N SER A 87 -8.91 19.61 -18.82
CA SER A 87 -8.35 20.96 -18.72
C SER A 87 -9.32 21.81 -17.87
N PRO A 88 -8.81 22.68 -16.96
CA PRO A 88 -7.42 22.82 -16.52
C PRO A 88 -6.85 21.51 -15.94
N ARG A 89 -5.52 21.34 -15.92
CA ARG A 89 -4.86 20.09 -15.53
C ARG A 89 -5.06 19.70 -14.08
N PHE A 90 -5.38 20.65 -13.23
CA PHE A 90 -5.54 20.42 -11.79
C PHE A 90 -6.90 20.92 -11.32
N ARG A 91 -7.41 20.28 -10.26
CA ARG A 91 -8.58 20.71 -9.51
C ARG A 91 -8.37 20.42 -8.04
N CYS A 92 -8.57 21.42 -7.20
CA CYS A 92 -8.59 21.23 -5.77
C CYS A 92 -9.86 20.48 -5.35
N GLN A 93 -9.73 19.46 -4.53
CA GLN A 93 -10.88 18.69 -4.04
C GLN A 93 -11.63 19.43 -2.93
N ASP A 94 -10.97 20.33 -2.19
CA ASP A 94 -11.57 21.06 -1.08
C ASP A 94 -12.32 22.32 -1.52
N CYS A 95 -11.65 23.19 -2.30
CA CYS A 95 -12.26 24.46 -2.76
C CYS A 95 -12.80 24.41 -4.19
N ALA A 96 -12.69 23.29 -4.86
CA ALA A 96 -13.11 23.04 -6.25
C ALA A 96 -12.45 23.94 -7.30
N TRP A 97 -11.46 24.77 -6.93
CA TRP A 97 -10.76 25.64 -7.88
C TRP A 97 -9.99 24.81 -8.90
N GLU A 98 -10.11 25.21 -10.16
CA GLU A 98 -9.43 24.60 -11.31
C GLU A 98 -8.30 25.50 -11.79
N PHE A 99 -7.12 24.92 -12.08
CA PHE A 99 -5.90 25.65 -12.44
C PHE A 99 -4.93 24.76 -13.23
N ASP A 100 -3.98 25.38 -13.91
CA ASP A 100 -2.93 24.68 -14.66
C ASP A 100 -1.57 24.73 -13.96
N GLN A 101 -1.38 25.66 -13.02
CA GLN A 101 -0.13 25.82 -12.29
C GLN A 101 -0.36 25.67 -10.78
N PRO A 102 -0.02 24.52 -10.20
CA PRO A 102 -0.04 24.35 -8.75
C PRO A 102 1.14 25.08 -8.12
N LYS A 103 1.02 25.44 -6.85
CA LYS A 103 2.18 25.80 -6.03
C LYS A 103 2.95 24.53 -5.68
N THR A 104 4.28 24.62 -5.64
CA THR A 104 5.15 23.56 -5.17
C THR A 104 5.65 23.89 -3.76
N GLN A 105 5.73 22.87 -2.91
CA GLN A 105 6.33 22.97 -1.59
C GLN A 105 7.16 21.71 -1.33
N ILE A 106 8.36 21.90 -0.81
CA ILE A 106 9.18 20.80 -0.30
C ILE A 106 8.78 20.59 1.15
N GLU A 107 8.44 19.35 1.47
CA GLU A 107 8.11 18.93 2.83
C GLU A 107 9.00 17.76 3.23
N THR A 108 9.46 17.77 4.47
CA THR A 108 10.13 16.60 5.05
C THR A 108 9.08 15.56 5.38
N VAL A 109 9.26 14.36 4.87
CA VAL A 109 8.42 13.20 5.13
C VAL A 109 9.25 12.10 5.78
N THR A 110 8.60 11.19 6.49
CA THR A 110 9.23 9.94 6.91
C THR A 110 8.99 8.91 5.82
N GLU A 111 10.05 8.37 5.26
CA GLU A 111 10.00 7.20 4.40
C GLU A 111 10.11 5.93 5.22
N TYR A 112 9.36 4.92 4.83
CA TYR A 112 9.33 3.60 5.43
C TYR A 112 9.70 2.57 4.38
N ARG A 113 10.46 1.55 4.79
CA ARG A 113 10.76 0.38 3.97
C ARG A 113 10.55 -0.88 4.80
N SER A 114 9.57 -1.70 4.42
CA SER A 114 9.40 -3.02 5.03
C SER A 114 10.21 -4.06 4.28
N ARG A 115 10.85 -4.97 5.03
CA ARG A 115 11.47 -6.18 4.51
C ARG A 115 10.60 -7.39 4.84
N HIS A 116 10.44 -8.32 3.89
CA HIS A 116 9.53 -9.45 4.05
C HIS A 116 9.91 -10.68 3.19
N ASP A 117 11.20 -10.86 2.89
CA ASP A 117 11.67 -11.91 1.97
C ASP A 117 11.73 -13.31 2.59
N ALA A 118 12.03 -13.45 3.88
CA ALA A 118 12.27 -14.78 4.48
C ALA A 118 11.01 -15.67 4.51
N ALA A 119 9.82 -15.09 4.64
CA ALA A 119 8.57 -15.84 4.61
C ALA A 119 7.82 -15.74 3.27
N TRP A 120 8.42 -15.10 2.27
CA TRP A 120 7.77 -14.92 0.99
C TRP A 120 7.28 -16.23 0.38
N THR A 121 6.05 -16.22 -0.04
CA THR A 121 5.43 -17.32 -0.77
C THR A 121 4.69 -16.74 -1.96
N SER A 122 5.18 -17.09 -3.16
CA SER A 122 4.53 -16.67 -4.41
C SER A 122 3.15 -17.34 -4.53
N LEU A 123 2.15 -16.54 -4.83
CA LEU A 123 0.77 -16.94 -5.04
C LEU A 123 0.23 -16.34 -6.34
N GLU A 124 1.13 -16.10 -7.27
CA GLU A 124 0.85 -15.37 -8.50
C GLU A 124 -0.30 -16.00 -9.29
N GLY A 125 -1.33 -15.19 -9.51
CA GLY A 125 -2.50 -15.59 -10.30
C GLY A 125 -3.56 -16.42 -9.57
N LEU A 126 -3.36 -16.78 -8.29
CA LEU A 126 -4.37 -17.54 -7.55
C LEU A 126 -5.63 -16.73 -7.24
N LEU A 127 -5.48 -15.42 -7.02
CA LEU A 127 -6.59 -14.49 -6.80
C LEU A 127 -6.43 -13.26 -7.69
N ARG A 128 -7.51 -12.86 -8.34
CA ARG A 128 -7.57 -11.61 -9.09
C ARG A 128 -7.76 -10.42 -8.15
N ALA A 129 -7.38 -9.23 -8.58
CA ALA A 129 -7.52 -8.01 -7.80
C ALA A 129 -8.96 -7.73 -7.33
N ALA A 130 -9.97 -8.09 -8.14
CA ALA A 130 -11.36 -7.95 -7.76
C ALA A 130 -11.71 -8.86 -6.58
N GLU A 131 -11.28 -10.12 -6.60
CA GLU A 131 -11.48 -11.09 -5.51
C GLU A 131 -10.79 -10.63 -4.22
N LEU A 132 -9.55 -10.13 -4.33
CA LEU A 132 -8.83 -9.56 -3.19
C LEU A 132 -9.54 -8.37 -2.55
N ARG A 133 -10.19 -7.52 -3.36
CA ARG A 133 -10.95 -6.38 -2.85
C ARG A 133 -12.15 -6.80 -2.02
N GLU A 134 -12.83 -7.86 -2.43
CA GLU A 134 -13.96 -8.42 -1.67
C GLU A 134 -13.53 -9.03 -0.33
N LEU A 135 -12.26 -9.42 -0.21
CA LEU A 135 -11.66 -9.93 1.03
C LEU A 135 -11.12 -8.81 1.94
N CYS A 136 -11.20 -7.54 1.53
CA CYS A 136 -10.85 -6.41 2.40
C CYS A 136 -12.01 -6.10 3.35
N LYS A 137 -11.70 -5.71 4.62
CA LYS A 137 -12.72 -5.23 5.57
C LYS A 137 -13.56 -4.07 5.02
N SER A 138 -12.95 -3.24 4.16
CA SER A 138 -13.63 -2.18 3.44
C SER A 138 -13.47 -2.35 1.94
N THR A 139 -14.42 -3.02 1.30
CA THR A 139 -14.40 -3.36 -0.14
C THR A 139 -14.39 -2.13 -1.05
N LYS A 140 -15.01 -1.02 -0.59
CA LYS A 140 -15.09 0.26 -1.32
C LYS A 140 -13.87 1.16 -1.13
N SER A 141 -12.95 0.80 -0.23
CA SER A 141 -11.75 1.61 0.00
C SER A 141 -10.90 1.72 -1.27
N GLN A 142 -10.40 2.92 -1.53
CA GLN A 142 -9.45 3.19 -2.62
C GLN A 142 -8.03 3.44 -2.10
N LEU A 143 -7.81 3.22 -0.82
CA LEU A 143 -6.51 3.40 -0.19
C LEU A 143 -5.49 2.40 -0.73
N SER A 144 -4.23 2.80 -0.72
CA SER A 144 -3.12 1.93 -1.12
C SER A 144 -2.90 0.81 -0.11
N MET A 145 -3.05 1.08 1.17
CA MET A 145 -2.98 0.11 2.24
C MET A 145 -4.38 -0.21 2.75
N ARG A 146 -4.73 -1.49 2.76
CA ARG A 146 -6.06 -1.98 3.15
C ARG A 146 -5.93 -3.13 4.11
N GLU A 147 -6.80 -3.17 5.06
CA GLU A 147 -6.93 -4.29 5.95
C GLU A 147 -7.73 -5.42 5.29
N LEU A 148 -7.16 -6.65 5.32
CA LEU A 148 -7.82 -7.88 4.88
C LEU A 148 -8.60 -8.52 6.02
N ASP A 149 -9.70 -9.16 5.70
CA ASP A 149 -10.31 -10.16 6.56
C ASP A 149 -9.46 -11.45 6.47
N TRP A 150 -8.65 -11.69 7.49
CA TRP A 150 -7.72 -12.81 7.48
C TRP A 150 -8.40 -14.18 7.37
N PRO A 151 -9.46 -14.49 8.14
CA PRO A 151 -10.18 -15.76 8.00
C PRO A 151 -10.70 -15.97 6.57
N ALA A 152 -11.33 -14.96 5.97
CA ALA A 152 -11.85 -15.04 4.62
C ALA A 152 -10.74 -15.21 3.57
N PHE A 153 -9.62 -14.47 3.72
CA PHE A 153 -8.47 -14.58 2.84
C PHE A 153 -7.81 -15.95 2.92
N ALA A 154 -7.60 -16.48 4.14
CA ALA A 154 -7.03 -17.80 4.33
C ALA A 154 -7.90 -18.90 3.70
N ALA A 155 -9.23 -18.85 3.91
CA ALA A 155 -10.17 -19.78 3.32
C ALA A 155 -10.16 -19.71 1.77
N ALA A 156 -10.10 -18.51 1.21
CA ALA A 156 -10.00 -18.32 -0.24
C ALA A 156 -8.73 -18.96 -0.81
N LEU A 157 -7.58 -18.79 -0.15
CA LEU A 157 -6.31 -19.41 -0.56
C LEU A 157 -6.33 -20.94 -0.38
N GLU A 158 -6.89 -21.43 0.70
CA GLU A 158 -7.03 -22.89 0.95
C GLU A 158 -7.88 -23.53 -0.15
N SER A 159 -8.95 -22.87 -0.61
CA SER A 159 -9.81 -23.37 -1.69
C SER A 159 -9.10 -23.44 -3.05
N THR A 160 -8.06 -22.66 -3.26
CA THR A 160 -7.22 -22.73 -4.47
C THR A 160 -6.04 -23.72 -4.37
N GLY A 161 -5.96 -24.48 -3.27
CA GLY A 161 -4.88 -25.44 -3.02
C GLY A 161 -3.61 -24.82 -2.39
N ALA A 162 -3.66 -23.55 -2.00
CA ALA A 162 -2.53 -22.84 -1.40
C ALA A 162 -2.44 -22.97 0.13
N GLY A 163 -3.04 -23.98 0.74
CA GLY A 163 -3.05 -24.19 2.19
C GLY A 163 -1.65 -24.26 2.82
N ARG A 164 -0.64 -24.75 2.08
CA ARG A 164 0.76 -24.76 2.55
C ARG A 164 1.31 -23.35 2.76
N ALA A 165 0.91 -22.39 1.93
CA ALA A 165 1.30 -20.99 2.08
C ALA A 165 0.74 -20.40 3.38
N ILE A 166 -0.54 -20.64 3.64
CA ILE A 166 -1.19 -20.22 4.87
C ILE A 166 -0.51 -20.84 6.10
N GLN A 167 -0.19 -22.14 6.06
CA GLN A 167 0.50 -22.80 7.16
C GLN A 167 1.89 -22.19 7.39
N ARG A 168 2.63 -21.89 6.33
CA ARG A 168 3.94 -21.23 6.44
C ARG A 168 3.85 -19.87 7.12
N ILE A 169 2.87 -19.06 6.74
CA ILE A 169 2.62 -17.75 7.37
C ILE A 169 2.24 -17.92 8.85
N ARG A 170 1.32 -18.81 9.17
CA ARG A 170 0.91 -19.08 10.56
C ARG A 170 2.08 -19.53 11.43
N ASN A 171 2.99 -20.33 10.90
CA ASN A 171 4.16 -20.80 11.64
C ASN A 171 5.20 -19.68 11.84
N ARG A 172 5.27 -18.70 10.92
CA ARG A 172 6.25 -17.62 10.98
C ARG A 172 5.82 -16.46 11.88
N VAL A 173 4.53 -16.15 11.94
CA VAL A 173 3.98 -15.04 12.75
C VAL A 173 4.38 -15.15 14.24
N PRO A 174 4.35 -16.30 14.92
CA PRO A 174 4.76 -16.40 16.32
C PRO A 174 6.19 -15.97 16.60
N ASP A 175 7.11 -16.07 15.64
CA ASP A 175 8.50 -15.66 15.80
C ASP A 175 8.61 -14.15 16.07
N PHE A 176 7.62 -13.35 15.64
CA PHE A 176 7.57 -11.90 15.78
C PHE A 176 6.59 -11.41 16.86
N GLN A 177 5.65 -12.26 17.31
CA GLN A 177 4.61 -11.88 18.28
C GLN A 177 5.11 -11.62 19.70
N PHE A 178 6.34 -12.01 20.04
CA PHE A 178 6.95 -11.67 21.33
C PHE A 178 7.22 -10.17 21.51
N MET A 179 7.02 -9.35 20.50
CA MET A 179 7.30 -7.91 20.53
C MET A 179 6.03 -7.03 20.50
N SER A 180 4.84 -7.57 20.29
CA SER A 180 3.58 -6.78 20.34
C SER A 180 2.38 -7.66 20.70
N THR A 181 1.79 -7.34 21.84
CA THR A 181 0.46 -7.83 22.23
C THR A 181 -0.60 -7.13 21.39
N ASP A 182 -1.42 -7.91 20.74
CA ASP A 182 -2.68 -7.58 20.06
C ASP A 182 -2.64 -7.38 18.53
N SER A 183 -3.36 -8.30 17.91
CA SER A 183 -3.91 -8.32 16.56
C SER A 183 -2.93 -8.55 15.39
N ILE A 184 -3.14 -9.69 14.74
CA ILE A 184 -2.65 -9.94 13.38
C ILE A 184 -3.35 -8.95 12.46
N GLN A 185 -2.65 -7.90 12.06
CA GLN A 185 -3.12 -7.01 11.02
C GLN A 185 -2.64 -7.52 9.67
N VAL A 186 -3.55 -7.71 8.76
CA VAL A 186 -3.24 -8.08 7.38
C VAL A 186 -3.58 -6.90 6.51
N THR A 187 -2.59 -6.34 5.86
CA THR A 187 -2.75 -5.11 5.07
C THR A 187 -2.47 -5.38 3.61
N ILE A 188 -3.39 -4.99 2.73
CA ILE A 188 -3.14 -4.90 1.28
C ILE A 188 -3.02 -3.44 0.89
N PRO A 189 -1.88 -2.96 0.43
CA PRO A 189 -1.77 -1.64 -0.15
C PRO A 189 -2.19 -1.64 -1.63
N SER A 190 -3.01 -0.70 -2.02
CA SER A 190 -3.24 -0.35 -3.42
C SER A 190 -2.37 0.86 -3.76
N GLY A 191 -1.73 0.84 -4.92
CA GLY A 191 -0.82 1.87 -5.38
C GLY A 191 -1.28 3.30 -5.09
N HIS A 192 -0.33 4.13 -4.79
CA HIS A 192 -0.49 5.55 -4.45
C HIS A 192 -1.43 6.26 -5.43
N SER A 193 -2.41 6.87 -4.88
CA SER A 193 -3.24 7.84 -5.61
C SER A 193 -2.51 9.15 -5.78
#